data_84ecaf5425a1e24c808bde9ce936db78
#
_entry.id   84ecaf5425a1e24c808bde9ce936db78
#
_cell.length_a   1.000
_cell.length_b   1.000
_cell.length_c   1.000
_cell.angle_alpha   90.00
_cell.angle_beta   90.00
_cell.angle_gamma   90.00
#
_symmetry.space_group_name_H-M   'P 1'
#
loop_
_entity.id
_entity.type
_entity.pdbx_description
1 polymer ?
#
loop_
_entity_poly.entity_id
_entity_poly.type
_entity_poly.pdbx_seq_one_letter_code
_entity_poly.pdbx_strand_id
1 'polypeptide(L)'
;VKVGHLFGDDDIFATVDTVAPHLIAIDAPLGLPAGRCCLLNTCACAGTTHFRVSDYELRRMGIRFFPMTLGPMRQLTQRGMHLKAAFEDRGLTVIETYPGAAQDIWGIPRQRDVVGLRRGLSRFRLQGLHRSEPSPHVLDAVTCALVGQLYLSGTAASIGSPDEALMILPPLP
;
A
#
# COMPACT_ATOMS: atom_id res chain seq x y z
N VAL A 1 -10.35 11.76 10.81
CA VAL A 1 -9.55 11.50 9.59
C VAL A 1 -9.50 12.78 8.76
N LYS A 2 -8.30 13.19 8.31
CA LYS A 2 -8.11 14.24 7.32
C LYS A 2 -7.75 13.56 6.01
N VAL A 3 -8.46 13.87 4.95
CA VAL A 3 -8.26 13.27 3.62
C VAL A 3 -8.13 14.35 2.56
N GLY A 4 -7.43 14.04 1.47
CA GLY A 4 -7.23 14.94 0.35
C GLY A 4 -6.58 14.24 -0.83
N HIS A 5 -6.42 14.95 -1.94
CA HIS A 5 -5.69 14.51 -3.12
C HIS A 5 -4.42 15.34 -3.26
N LEU A 6 -3.29 14.65 -3.44
CA LEU A 6 -2.00 15.24 -3.75
C LEU A 6 -1.50 14.62 -5.05
N PHE A 7 -1.05 15.43 -5.99
CA PHE A 7 -0.70 14.96 -7.34
C PHE A 7 0.81 14.92 -7.56
N GLY A 8 1.53 15.93 -7.09
CA GLY A 8 2.97 16.04 -7.21
C GLY A 8 3.71 15.41 -6.02
N ASP A 9 4.94 14.97 -6.23
CA ASP A 9 5.78 14.47 -5.14
C ASP A 9 6.16 15.60 -4.18
N ASP A 10 6.35 16.83 -4.67
CA ASP A 10 6.62 18.00 -3.85
C ASP A 10 5.47 18.31 -2.88
N ASP A 11 4.20 18.18 -3.35
CA ASP A 11 3.02 18.35 -2.49
C ASP A 11 2.96 17.28 -1.41
N ILE A 12 3.35 16.04 -1.75
CA ILE A 12 3.41 14.93 -0.80
C ILE A 12 4.47 15.22 0.25
N PHE A 13 5.68 15.63 -0.15
CA PHE A 13 6.76 15.98 0.77
C PHE A 13 6.38 17.14 1.70
N ALA A 14 5.85 18.23 1.16
CA ALA A 14 5.40 19.38 1.96
C ALA A 14 4.29 19.01 2.95
N THR A 15 3.37 18.11 2.54
CA THR A 15 2.32 17.63 3.43
C THR A 15 2.90 16.76 4.55
N VAL A 16 3.83 15.86 4.23
CA VAL A 16 4.49 15.02 5.24
C VAL A 16 5.27 15.87 6.23
N ASP A 17 6.01 16.88 5.76
CA ASP A 17 6.76 17.81 6.63
C ASP A 17 5.82 18.59 7.56
N THR A 18 4.63 18.97 7.07
CA THR A 18 3.63 19.68 7.87
C THR A 18 2.95 18.80 8.91
N VAL A 19 2.63 17.54 8.51
CA VAL A 19 1.89 16.59 9.37
C VAL A 19 2.79 15.90 10.36
N ALA A 20 4.08 15.75 10.03
CA ALA A 20 5.10 15.03 10.81
C ALA A 20 4.59 13.64 11.29
N PRO A 21 4.22 12.73 10.37
CA PRO A 21 3.61 11.45 10.73
C PRO A 21 4.64 10.51 11.38
N HIS A 22 4.17 9.63 12.26
CA HIS A 22 5.00 8.57 12.84
C HIS A 22 5.30 7.43 11.85
N LEU A 23 4.47 7.29 10.79
CA LEU A 23 4.53 6.22 9.82
C LEU A 23 3.91 6.67 8.51
N ILE A 24 4.47 6.21 7.41
CA ILE A 24 3.92 6.36 6.06
C ILE A 24 3.55 4.98 5.52
N ALA A 25 2.27 4.78 5.19
CA ALA A 25 1.77 3.56 4.56
C ALA A 25 1.50 3.84 3.08
N ILE A 26 2.15 3.11 2.18
CA ILE A 26 2.07 3.32 0.74
C ILE A 26 1.35 2.14 0.08
N ASP A 27 0.31 2.45 -0.72
CA ASP A 27 -0.37 1.49 -1.62
C ASP A 27 0.43 1.36 -2.93
N ALA A 28 1.58 0.75 -2.84
CA ALA A 28 2.40 0.38 -3.99
C ALA A 28 3.41 -0.68 -3.58
N PRO A 29 3.91 -1.51 -4.53
CA PRO A 29 5.06 -2.35 -4.26
C PRO A 29 6.30 -1.49 -3.97
N LEU A 30 6.99 -1.77 -2.87
CA LEU A 30 8.15 -1.00 -2.39
C LEU A 30 9.48 -1.74 -2.53
N GLY A 31 9.48 -2.91 -3.17
CA GLY A 31 10.67 -3.69 -3.46
C GLY A 31 10.50 -4.51 -4.73
N LEU A 32 11.61 -5.00 -5.26
CA LEU A 32 11.65 -5.81 -6.47
C LEU A 32 11.65 -7.30 -6.13
N PRO A 33 11.16 -8.18 -7.03
CA PRO A 33 11.33 -9.62 -6.88
C PRO A 33 12.80 -10.01 -6.83
N ALA A 34 13.14 -11.04 -6.07
CA ALA A 34 14.50 -11.55 -5.97
C ALA A 34 15.09 -11.82 -7.36
N GLY A 35 16.36 -11.40 -7.58
CA GLY A 35 17.05 -11.51 -8.85
C GLY A 35 16.74 -10.43 -9.89
N ARG A 36 15.82 -9.49 -9.59
CA ARG A 36 15.58 -8.32 -10.45
C ARG A 36 16.30 -7.08 -9.92
N CYS A 37 17.00 -6.38 -10.82
CA CYS A 37 17.60 -5.08 -10.51
C CYS A 37 16.74 -3.90 -10.97
N CYS A 38 15.71 -4.15 -11.79
CA CYS A 38 14.79 -3.12 -12.30
C CYS A 38 13.50 -3.75 -12.87
N LEU A 39 12.57 -2.90 -13.30
CA LEU A 39 11.30 -3.30 -13.92
C LEU A 39 11.32 -3.25 -15.45
N LEU A 40 12.45 -2.95 -16.09
CA LEU A 40 12.54 -2.89 -17.55
C LEU A 40 12.47 -4.29 -18.16
N ASN A 41 11.68 -4.46 -19.22
CA ASN A 41 11.59 -5.73 -19.96
C ASN A 41 12.83 -6.00 -20.82
N THR A 42 13.60 -4.96 -21.12
CA THR A 42 14.83 -5.05 -21.92
C THR A 42 16.06 -5.37 -21.09
N CYS A 43 15.95 -5.35 -19.77
CA CYS A 43 17.06 -5.70 -18.88
C CYS A 43 17.28 -7.22 -18.83
N ALA A 44 18.51 -7.64 -18.70
CA ALA A 44 18.86 -9.06 -18.55
C ALA A 44 18.15 -9.75 -17.36
N CYS A 45 17.80 -8.99 -16.31
CA CYS A 45 17.06 -9.50 -15.17
C CYS A 45 15.56 -9.75 -15.46
N ALA A 46 15.03 -9.36 -16.61
CA ALA A 46 13.59 -9.43 -16.91
C ALA A 46 13.04 -10.86 -16.95
N GLY A 47 13.89 -11.85 -17.27
CA GLY A 47 13.51 -13.26 -17.38
C GLY A 47 13.48 -14.02 -16.05
N THR A 48 13.89 -13.42 -14.92
CA THR A 48 14.04 -14.15 -13.67
C THR A 48 12.70 -14.44 -12.98
N THR A 49 11.96 -13.40 -12.64
CA THR A 49 10.65 -13.56 -11.98
C THR A 49 9.80 -12.30 -12.13
N HIS A 50 8.48 -12.48 -12.05
CA HIS A 50 7.49 -11.40 -12.08
C HIS A 50 6.83 -11.19 -10.72
N PHE A 51 7.05 -12.08 -9.76
CA PHE A 51 6.36 -12.14 -8.48
C PHE A 51 7.36 -12.17 -7.33
N ARG A 52 7.04 -11.46 -6.28
CA ARG A 52 7.71 -11.52 -4.98
C ARG A 52 7.15 -12.65 -4.12
N VAL A 53 7.81 -12.96 -3.03
CA VAL A 53 7.28 -13.91 -2.03
C VAL A 53 5.90 -13.49 -1.54
N SER A 54 5.70 -12.20 -1.23
CA SER A 54 4.39 -11.65 -0.83
C SER A 54 3.29 -11.88 -1.87
N ASP A 55 3.61 -11.80 -3.17
CA ASP A 55 2.65 -12.03 -4.25
C ASP A 55 2.19 -13.50 -4.30
N TYR A 56 3.09 -14.45 -4.05
CA TYR A 56 2.74 -15.88 -3.92
C TYR A 56 1.87 -16.15 -2.69
N GLU A 57 2.15 -15.47 -1.58
CA GLU A 57 1.34 -15.60 -0.37
C GLU A 57 -0.07 -15.05 -0.57
N LEU A 58 -0.22 -13.87 -1.19
CA LEU A 58 -1.53 -13.34 -1.58
C LEU A 58 -2.33 -14.33 -2.46
N ARG A 59 -1.66 -14.97 -3.43
CA ARG A 59 -2.31 -15.99 -4.28
C ARG A 59 -2.79 -17.19 -3.48
N ARG A 60 -2.00 -17.68 -2.50
CA ARG A 60 -2.42 -18.78 -1.62
C ARG A 60 -3.63 -18.41 -0.77
N MET A 61 -3.75 -17.12 -0.39
CA MET A 61 -4.91 -16.58 0.33
C MET A 61 -6.12 -16.32 -0.60
N GLY A 62 -6.01 -16.55 -1.91
CA GLY A 62 -7.07 -16.26 -2.89
C GLY A 62 -7.24 -14.77 -3.19
N ILE A 63 -6.32 -13.92 -2.77
CA ILE A 63 -6.37 -12.47 -2.94
C ILE A 63 -5.86 -12.09 -4.33
N ARG A 64 -6.68 -11.36 -5.08
CA ARG A 64 -6.33 -10.89 -6.43
C ARG A 64 -5.51 -9.61 -6.37
N PHE A 65 -4.45 -9.56 -7.19
CA PHE A 65 -3.58 -8.39 -7.35
C PHE A 65 -3.07 -8.32 -8.81
N PHE A 66 -2.41 -7.22 -9.14
CA PHE A 66 -1.74 -7.05 -10.43
C PHE A 66 -0.23 -7.18 -10.25
N PRO A 67 0.45 -7.98 -11.08
CA PRO A 67 1.92 -8.06 -11.04
C PRO A 67 2.56 -6.69 -11.28
N MET A 68 3.60 -6.36 -10.52
CA MET A 68 4.32 -5.09 -10.66
C MET A 68 4.99 -4.88 -12.03
N THR A 69 5.16 -5.96 -12.80
CA THR A 69 5.74 -5.93 -14.15
C THR A 69 4.74 -5.50 -15.24
N LEU A 70 3.44 -5.39 -14.95
CA LEU A 70 2.46 -4.82 -15.86
C LEU A 70 2.72 -3.31 -16.07
N GLY A 71 2.44 -2.80 -17.26
CA GLY A 71 2.76 -1.44 -17.67
C GLY A 71 2.41 -0.36 -16.62
N PRO A 72 1.13 -0.18 -16.24
CA PRO A 72 0.75 0.80 -15.23
C PRO A 72 1.37 0.56 -13.85
N MET A 73 1.50 -0.71 -13.45
CA MET A 73 2.08 -1.10 -12.16
C MET A 73 3.57 -0.77 -12.06
N ARG A 74 4.32 -0.77 -13.19
CA ARG A 74 5.73 -0.38 -13.19
C ARG A 74 5.94 1.04 -12.72
N GLN A 75 5.15 1.98 -13.25
CA GLN A 75 5.25 3.40 -12.87
C GLN A 75 4.88 3.59 -11.40
N LEU A 76 3.81 2.92 -10.95
CA LEU A 76 3.40 2.95 -9.56
C LEU A 76 4.50 2.40 -8.64
N THR A 77 5.09 1.25 -8.98
CA THR A 77 6.18 0.64 -8.22
C THR A 77 7.41 1.53 -8.18
N GLN A 78 7.84 2.08 -9.33
CA GLN A 78 9.00 2.98 -9.39
C GLN A 78 8.79 4.22 -8.52
N ARG A 79 7.59 4.83 -8.58
CA ARG A 79 7.25 5.98 -7.75
C ARG A 79 7.19 5.61 -6.27
N GLY A 80 6.59 4.46 -5.93
CA GLY A 80 6.53 3.97 -4.55
C GLY A 80 7.92 3.76 -3.95
N MET A 81 8.82 3.10 -4.68
CA MET A 81 10.20 2.88 -4.26
C MET A 81 10.98 4.21 -4.11
N HIS A 82 10.77 5.18 -5.02
CA HIS A 82 11.36 6.51 -4.93
C HIS A 82 10.90 7.24 -3.66
N LEU A 83 9.60 7.29 -3.41
CA LEU A 83 9.02 7.92 -2.23
C LEU A 83 9.49 7.24 -0.94
N LYS A 84 9.55 5.89 -0.94
CA LYS A 84 10.08 5.12 0.19
C LYS A 84 11.50 5.57 0.53
N ALA A 85 12.41 5.54 -0.45
CA ALA A 85 13.79 5.94 -0.24
C ALA A 85 13.89 7.38 0.30
N ALA A 86 13.18 8.34 -0.33
CA ALA A 86 13.20 9.74 0.08
C ALA A 86 12.66 9.98 1.49
N PHE A 87 11.71 9.19 1.96
CA PHE A 87 11.19 9.29 3.33
C PHE A 87 12.10 8.58 4.34
N GLU A 88 12.64 7.42 3.99
CA GLU A 88 13.60 6.72 4.85
C GLU A 88 14.89 7.53 5.06
N ASP A 89 15.37 8.22 4.03
CA ASP A 89 16.50 9.18 4.13
C ASP A 89 16.22 10.35 5.10
N ARG A 90 14.94 10.66 5.34
CA ARG A 90 14.49 11.65 6.33
C ARG A 90 14.23 11.03 7.71
N GLY A 91 14.54 9.75 7.90
CA GLY A 91 14.35 9.02 9.16
C GLY A 91 12.90 8.60 9.45
N LEU A 92 12.02 8.62 8.44
CA LEU A 92 10.63 8.20 8.59
C LEU A 92 10.49 6.69 8.34
N THR A 93 9.62 6.05 9.10
CA THR A 93 9.25 4.66 8.85
C THR A 93 8.25 4.58 7.71
N VAL A 94 8.54 3.74 6.72
CA VAL A 94 7.67 3.51 5.55
C VAL A 94 7.29 2.04 5.46
N ILE A 95 6.02 1.76 5.26
CA ILE A 95 5.52 0.41 5.04
C ILE A 95 4.79 0.30 3.71
N GLU A 96 4.95 -0.87 3.07
CA GLU A 96 4.08 -1.29 1.98
C GLU A 96 2.80 -1.86 2.55
N THR A 97 1.65 -1.49 1.99
CA THR A 97 0.39 -2.17 2.26
C THR A 97 -0.44 -2.24 0.98
N TYR A 98 -1.35 -3.21 0.93
CA TYR A 98 -2.26 -3.40 -0.19
C TYR A 98 -3.70 -3.29 0.31
N PRO A 99 -4.40 -2.16 0.07
CA PRO A 99 -5.75 -1.94 0.58
C PRO A 99 -6.74 -3.01 0.12
N GLY A 100 -6.63 -3.50 -1.13
CA GLY A 100 -7.47 -4.58 -1.61
C GLY A 100 -7.33 -5.87 -0.80
N ALA A 101 -6.12 -6.21 -0.37
CA ALA A 101 -5.90 -7.36 0.51
C ALA A 101 -6.47 -7.11 1.91
N ALA A 102 -6.23 -5.94 2.47
CA ALA A 102 -6.76 -5.56 3.78
C ALA A 102 -8.31 -5.59 3.80
N GLN A 103 -8.94 -5.09 2.74
CA GLN A 103 -10.38 -5.10 2.58
C GLN A 103 -10.93 -6.54 2.51
N ASP A 104 -10.29 -7.42 1.76
CA ASP A 104 -10.68 -8.84 1.68
C ASP A 104 -10.55 -9.54 3.05
N ILE A 105 -9.43 -9.32 3.78
CA ILE A 105 -9.19 -9.89 5.11
C ILE A 105 -10.27 -9.40 6.10
N TRP A 106 -10.67 -8.14 6.01
CA TRP A 106 -11.73 -7.58 6.86
C TRP A 106 -13.15 -7.98 6.42
N GLY A 107 -13.30 -8.67 5.28
CA GLY A 107 -14.61 -9.04 4.73
C GLY A 107 -15.44 -7.83 4.32
N ILE A 108 -14.79 -6.76 3.81
CA ILE A 108 -15.47 -5.56 3.30
C ILE A 108 -15.26 -5.44 1.79
N PRO A 109 -16.20 -4.82 1.06
CA PRO A 109 -16.08 -4.62 -0.38
C PRO A 109 -14.85 -3.81 -0.75
N ARG A 110 -14.30 -4.06 -1.94
CA ARG A 110 -13.23 -3.25 -2.56
C ARG A 110 -13.80 -2.01 -3.27
N GLN A 111 -12.94 -1.16 -3.79
CA GLN A 111 -13.24 0.12 -4.47
C GLN A 111 -14.33 0.07 -5.56
N ARG A 112 -14.66 -1.10 -6.13
CA ARG A 112 -15.77 -1.23 -7.10
C ARG A 112 -17.15 -1.00 -6.48
N ASP A 113 -17.30 -1.29 -5.19
CA ASP A 113 -18.48 -0.96 -4.39
C ASP A 113 -18.09 0.11 -3.35
N VAL A 114 -18.06 1.36 -3.81
CA VAL A 114 -17.68 2.52 -2.98
C VAL A 114 -18.57 2.68 -1.77
N VAL A 115 -19.88 2.43 -1.93
CA VAL A 115 -20.86 2.56 -0.84
C VAL A 115 -20.64 1.47 0.20
N GLY A 116 -20.46 0.22 -0.24
CA GLY A 116 -20.16 -0.91 0.64
C GLY A 116 -18.82 -0.74 1.35
N LEU A 117 -17.78 -0.30 0.63
CA LEU A 117 -16.46 -0.03 1.19
C LEU A 117 -16.53 1.05 2.27
N ARG A 118 -17.18 2.19 2.00
CA ARG A 118 -17.37 3.27 2.97
C ARG A 118 -18.12 2.77 4.22
N ARG A 119 -19.19 1.99 4.04
CA ARG A 119 -19.95 1.37 5.14
C ARG A 119 -19.06 0.40 5.93
N GLY A 120 -18.26 -0.42 5.24
CA GLY A 120 -17.31 -1.34 5.88
C GLY A 120 -16.29 -0.60 6.73
N LEU A 121 -15.69 0.47 6.19
CA LEU A 121 -14.71 1.30 6.91
C LEU A 121 -15.30 2.06 8.09
N SER A 122 -16.61 2.40 8.07
CA SER A 122 -17.25 3.09 9.20
C SER A 122 -17.26 2.28 10.50
N ARG A 123 -17.09 0.94 10.41
CA ARG A 123 -16.97 0.05 11.59
C ARG A 123 -15.74 0.37 12.46
N PHE A 124 -14.71 0.99 11.86
CA PHE A 124 -13.50 1.40 12.57
C PHE A 124 -13.64 2.74 13.31
N ARG A 125 -14.87 3.28 13.45
CA ARG A 125 -15.21 4.52 14.19
C ARG A 125 -14.39 5.74 13.76
N LEU A 126 -14.10 5.85 12.46
CA LEU A 126 -13.33 6.95 11.89
C LEU A 126 -14.13 8.26 11.95
N GLN A 127 -13.59 9.27 12.65
CA GLN A 127 -14.20 10.59 12.68
C GLN A 127 -13.91 11.33 11.36
N GLY A 128 -14.91 11.98 10.80
CA GLY A 128 -14.76 12.85 9.62
C GLY A 128 -14.95 12.16 8.27
N LEU A 129 -14.98 10.84 8.19
CA LEU A 129 -15.19 10.10 6.93
C LEU A 129 -16.59 10.35 6.32
N HIS A 130 -17.55 10.76 7.14
CA HIS A 130 -18.95 10.99 6.72
C HIS A 130 -19.21 12.39 6.16
N ARG A 131 -18.26 13.33 6.30
CA ARG A 131 -18.45 14.74 5.93
C ARG A 131 -18.30 15.04 4.45
N SER A 132 -17.77 14.11 3.66
CA SER A 132 -17.56 14.23 2.23
C SER A 132 -17.89 12.91 1.53
N GLU A 133 -18.11 12.95 0.22
CA GLU A 133 -18.15 11.74 -0.60
C GLU A 133 -16.72 11.42 -1.05
N PRO A 134 -15.99 10.55 -0.33
CA PRO A 134 -14.62 10.24 -0.64
C PRO A 134 -14.54 9.43 -1.94
N SER A 135 -13.55 9.73 -2.78
CA SER A 135 -13.27 8.92 -3.96
C SER A 135 -12.80 7.50 -3.55
N PRO A 136 -12.87 6.51 -4.45
CA PRO A 136 -12.33 5.17 -4.19
C PRO A 136 -10.88 5.20 -3.70
N HIS A 137 -10.04 6.05 -4.30
CA HIS A 137 -8.63 6.20 -3.91
C HIS A 137 -8.45 6.76 -2.50
N VAL A 138 -9.33 7.67 -2.08
CA VAL A 138 -9.33 8.18 -0.69
C VAL A 138 -9.70 7.08 0.28
N LEU A 139 -10.65 6.21 -0.05
CA LEU A 139 -11.02 5.07 0.80
C LEU A 139 -9.89 4.03 0.90
N ASP A 140 -9.16 3.80 -0.19
CA ASP A 140 -7.97 2.96 -0.16
C ASP A 140 -6.86 3.57 0.72
N ALA A 141 -6.63 4.89 0.63
CA ALA A 141 -5.69 5.58 1.52
C ALA A 141 -6.11 5.50 3.00
N VAL A 142 -7.41 5.59 3.30
CA VAL A 142 -7.94 5.36 4.65
C VAL A 142 -7.69 3.92 5.10
N THR A 143 -7.87 2.94 4.21
CA THR A 143 -7.54 1.54 4.48
C THR A 143 -6.06 1.38 4.83
N CYS A 144 -5.15 2.00 4.05
CA CYS A 144 -3.71 1.98 4.32
C CYS A 144 -3.37 2.60 5.70
N ALA A 145 -4.01 3.72 6.04
CA ALA A 145 -3.80 4.37 7.34
C ALA A 145 -4.26 3.48 8.51
N LEU A 146 -5.34 2.73 8.36
CA LEU A 146 -5.79 1.76 9.37
C LEU A 146 -4.80 0.60 9.53
N VAL A 147 -4.24 0.07 8.43
CA VAL A 147 -3.18 -0.93 8.49
C VAL A 147 -1.94 -0.35 9.17
N GLY A 148 -1.60 0.91 8.89
CA GLY A 148 -0.52 1.62 9.58
C GLY A 148 -0.74 1.72 11.10
N GLN A 149 -1.96 1.94 11.56
CA GLN A 149 -2.28 1.91 12.99
C GLN A 149 -2.08 0.52 13.61
N LEU A 150 -2.46 -0.54 12.89
CA LEU A 150 -2.22 -1.93 13.34
C LEU A 150 -0.72 -2.23 13.42
N TYR A 151 0.06 -1.74 12.46
CA TYR A 151 1.51 -1.86 12.48
C TYR A 151 2.13 -1.18 13.72
N LEU A 152 1.76 0.07 13.98
CA LEU A 152 2.24 0.82 15.15
C LEU A 152 1.84 0.20 16.48
N SER A 153 0.68 -0.50 16.53
CA SER A 153 0.23 -1.23 17.72
C SER A 153 0.84 -2.64 17.85
N GLY A 154 1.66 -3.09 16.89
CA GLY A 154 2.27 -4.41 16.89
C GLY A 154 1.29 -5.57 16.61
N THR A 155 0.12 -5.26 16.04
CA THR A 155 -0.93 -6.27 15.76
C THR A 155 -1.08 -6.59 14.28
N ALA A 156 -0.36 -5.91 13.39
CA ALA A 156 -0.36 -6.20 11.97
C ALA A 156 0.36 -7.52 11.65
N ALA A 157 -0.05 -8.18 10.57
CA ALA A 157 0.70 -9.27 9.97
C ALA A 157 1.68 -8.74 8.92
N SER A 158 2.79 -9.45 8.74
CA SER A 158 3.77 -9.20 7.67
C SER A 158 3.87 -10.43 6.79
N ILE A 159 3.83 -10.23 5.48
CA ILE A 159 4.03 -11.29 4.48
C ILE A 159 5.17 -10.92 3.53
N GLY A 160 5.76 -11.93 2.90
CA GLY A 160 6.85 -11.74 1.94
C GLY A 160 8.24 -11.94 2.53
N SER A 161 9.23 -11.38 1.85
CA SER A 161 10.65 -11.41 2.26
C SER A 161 11.14 -10.00 2.56
N PRO A 162 11.97 -9.79 3.61
CA PRO A 162 12.59 -8.48 3.87
C PRO A 162 13.39 -7.94 2.68
N ASP A 163 14.05 -8.81 1.91
CA ASP A 163 14.86 -8.43 0.76
C ASP A 163 14.02 -7.91 -0.43
N GLU A 164 12.70 -8.20 -0.44
CA GLU A 164 11.77 -7.79 -1.48
C GLU A 164 10.79 -6.71 -1.00
N ALA A 165 10.99 -6.15 0.19
CA ALA A 165 10.06 -5.38 1.01
C ALA A 165 8.87 -6.22 1.52
N LEU A 166 8.69 -6.21 2.85
CA LEU A 166 7.53 -6.86 3.48
C LEU A 166 6.25 -6.08 3.16
N MET A 167 5.18 -6.81 2.88
CA MET A 167 3.84 -6.26 2.79
C MET A 167 3.14 -6.38 4.14
N ILE A 168 2.64 -5.27 4.65
CA ILE A 168 1.94 -5.20 5.93
C ILE A 168 0.43 -5.28 5.69
N LEU A 169 -0.22 -6.16 6.43
CA LEU A 169 -1.65 -6.47 6.32
C LEU A 169 -2.29 -6.49 7.71
N PRO A 170 -3.64 -6.47 7.80
CA PRO A 170 -4.33 -6.78 9.04
C PRO A 170 -3.93 -8.16 9.57
N PRO A 171 -4.17 -8.46 10.87
CA PRO A 171 -4.01 -9.79 11.40
C PRO A 171 -4.69 -10.82 10.50
N LEU A 172 -3.98 -11.89 10.17
CA LEU A 172 -4.54 -12.97 9.37
C LEU A 172 -5.45 -13.83 10.24
N PRO A 173 -6.54 -14.39 9.66
CA PRO A 173 -7.50 -15.22 10.39
C PRO A 173 -6.89 -16.52 10.91
#